data_dbcc75811c0c635165a10ae105e8e712
#
_entry.id   dbcc75811c0c635165a10ae105e8e712
#
_cell.length_a   1.000
_cell.length_b   1.000
_cell.length_c   1.000
_cell.angle_alpha   90.00
_cell.angle_beta   90.00
_cell.angle_gamma   90.00
#
_symmetry.space_group_name_H-M   'P 1'
#
loop_
_entity.id
_entity.type
_entity.pdbx_description
1 polymer ?
#
loop_
_entity_poly.entity_id
_entity_poly.type
_entity_poly.pdbx_seq_one_letter_code
_entity_poly.pdbx_strand_id
1 'polypeptide(L)'
;MSDFVEIYEVGPRDGLQTEKRLIPTAAKVALIDLLSQTGFRRIEVASFVSPKWVPQMADSAEVMAQIHRVPGVRYTALTPNLRGFDAAKAAGADEVAIFGSASEGFSRANLNAGIAESLERFAPVAAAAKAAGIALRGYVSCVSDCPYDGPIAPGAVASVVAALRDIGCAEISLGDTIGRATPDRIDAMLMAVLNELPAGQLAVPPSATPATRPRRWRQCWQKKGFSPV
;
A
#
# COMPACT_ATOMS: atom_id res chain seq x y z
N MET A 1 15.33 -6.27 20.24
CA MET A 1 14.53 -5.90 19.05
C MET A 1 14.33 -4.42 19.13
N SER A 2 14.51 -3.66 18.06
CA SER A 2 14.33 -2.20 18.12
C SER A 2 12.84 -1.90 18.14
N ASP A 3 12.39 -1.05 19.07
CA ASP A 3 11.01 -0.55 19.17
C ASP A 3 10.69 0.51 18.08
N PHE A 4 11.43 0.49 16.99
CA PHE A 4 11.32 1.48 15.93
C PHE A 4 10.19 1.12 14.96
N VAL A 5 9.23 2.03 14.80
CA VAL A 5 8.16 1.97 13.79
C VAL A 5 8.38 3.06 12.75
N GLU A 6 8.57 2.69 11.50
CA GLU A 6 8.65 3.64 10.40
C GLU A 6 7.25 4.08 9.96
N ILE A 7 7.03 5.38 9.84
CA ILE A 7 5.83 5.94 9.25
C ILE A 7 6.06 6.07 7.74
N TYR A 8 5.20 5.38 6.96
CA TYR A 8 5.15 5.48 5.52
C TYR A 8 4.01 6.42 5.13
N GLU A 9 4.35 7.58 4.56
CA GLU A 9 3.38 8.60 4.23
C GLU A 9 2.73 8.31 2.88
N VAL A 10 1.41 8.20 2.84
CA VAL A 10 0.63 7.88 1.63
C VAL A 10 -0.38 8.98 1.26
N GLY A 11 -0.45 10.05 2.02
CA GLY A 11 -1.40 11.16 1.82
C GLY A 11 -1.33 11.78 0.43
N PRO A 12 -0.15 12.04 -0.14
CA PRO A 12 -0.04 12.61 -1.50
C PRO A 12 -0.60 11.71 -2.60
N ARG A 13 -0.61 10.39 -2.41
CA ARG A 13 -1.24 9.45 -3.34
C ARG A 13 -2.63 9.04 -2.88
N ASP A 14 -2.73 8.30 -1.78
CA ASP A 14 -3.98 7.68 -1.33
C ASP A 14 -5.00 8.73 -0.84
N GLY A 15 -4.52 9.72 -0.11
CA GLY A 15 -5.35 10.82 0.39
C GLY A 15 -5.89 11.66 -0.75
N LEU A 16 -5.03 12.14 -1.64
CA LEU A 16 -5.43 13.02 -2.74
C LEU A 16 -6.23 12.28 -3.83
N GLN A 17 -5.98 11.00 -4.05
CA GLN A 17 -6.66 10.19 -5.07
C GLN A 17 -8.19 10.23 -4.96
N THR A 18 -8.73 10.37 -3.75
CA THR A 18 -10.16 10.36 -3.47
C THR A 18 -10.80 11.75 -3.49
N GLU A 19 -9.99 12.81 -3.66
CA GLU A 19 -10.49 14.18 -3.72
C GLU A 19 -11.34 14.42 -4.96
N LYS A 20 -12.52 15.02 -4.75
CA LYS A 20 -13.47 15.30 -5.84
C LYS A 20 -13.00 16.42 -6.75
N ARG A 21 -12.30 17.40 -6.19
CA ARG A 21 -11.73 18.53 -6.93
C ARG A 21 -10.33 18.14 -7.41
N LEU A 22 -10.06 18.32 -8.70
CA LEU A 22 -8.71 18.14 -9.23
C LEU A 22 -7.74 19.11 -8.54
N ILE A 23 -6.71 18.54 -7.95
CA ILE A 23 -5.64 19.28 -7.29
C ILE A 23 -4.57 19.59 -8.34
N PRO A 24 -4.18 20.85 -8.51
CA PRO A 24 -3.14 21.22 -9.46
C PRO A 24 -1.79 20.57 -9.14
N THR A 25 -1.03 20.20 -10.17
CA THR A 25 0.31 19.60 -10.04
C THR A 25 1.21 20.38 -9.10
N ALA A 26 1.26 21.70 -9.22
CA ALA A 26 2.07 22.55 -8.35
C ALA A 26 1.69 22.43 -6.85
N ALA A 27 0.40 22.24 -6.55
CA ALA A 27 -0.04 22.05 -5.16
C ALA A 27 0.37 20.67 -4.62
N LYS A 28 0.33 19.61 -5.45
CA LYS A 28 0.83 18.28 -5.10
C LYS A 28 2.34 18.31 -4.85
N VAL A 29 3.10 18.94 -5.72
CA VAL A 29 4.56 19.15 -5.58
C VAL A 29 4.86 19.87 -4.28
N ALA A 30 4.21 21.01 -4.00
CA ALA A 30 4.41 21.76 -2.77
C ALA A 30 4.10 20.94 -1.51
N LEU A 31 3.03 20.12 -1.53
CA LEU A 31 2.71 19.21 -0.42
C LEU A 31 3.83 18.18 -0.20
N ILE A 32 4.30 17.54 -1.27
CA ILE A 32 5.36 16.53 -1.19
C ILE A 32 6.66 17.14 -0.70
N ASP A 33 7.03 18.31 -1.21
CA ASP A 33 8.23 19.02 -0.79
C ASP A 33 8.20 19.38 0.71
N LEU A 34 7.04 19.82 1.22
CA LEU A 34 6.84 20.05 2.67
C LEU A 34 6.96 18.75 3.47
N LEU A 35 6.31 17.69 3.05
CA LEU A 35 6.38 16.39 3.72
C LEU A 35 7.79 15.82 3.73
N SER A 36 8.57 16.05 2.68
CA SER A 36 9.96 15.60 2.58
C SER A 36 10.88 16.25 3.64
N GLN A 37 10.47 17.39 4.24
CA GLN A 37 11.19 18.09 5.30
C GLN A 37 10.80 17.61 6.72
N THR A 38 9.78 16.74 6.87
CA THR A 38 9.22 16.39 8.18
C THR A 38 9.83 15.13 8.80
N GLY A 39 10.83 14.51 8.14
CA GLY A 39 11.52 13.33 8.64
C GLY A 39 10.95 11.99 8.17
N PHE A 40 9.95 11.97 7.30
CA PHE A 40 9.52 10.74 6.63
C PHE A 40 10.65 10.18 5.78
N ARG A 41 10.83 8.86 5.85
CA ARG A 41 11.83 8.15 5.03
C ARG A 41 11.24 7.61 3.73
N ARG A 42 9.93 7.44 3.67
CA ARG A 42 9.19 6.96 2.49
C ARG A 42 7.91 7.78 2.32
N ILE A 43 7.67 8.24 1.09
CA ILE A 43 6.47 8.99 0.72
C ILE A 43 5.92 8.40 -0.58
N GLU A 44 4.68 7.94 -0.57
CA GLU A 44 3.99 7.49 -1.78
C GLU A 44 3.38 8.70 -2.48
N VAL A 45 4.00 9.10 -3.58
CA VAL A 45 3.74 10.40 -4.22
C VAL A 45 2.94 10.30 -5.52
N ALA A 46 2.84 9.10 -6.08
CA ALA A 46 2.29 8.91 -7.42
C ALA A 46 1.54 7.58 -7.57
N SER A 47 0.67 7.52 -8.57
CA SER A 47 0.04 6.29 -9.03
C SER A 47 0.00 6.24 -10.54
N PHE A 48 0.54 5.19 -11.13
CA PHE A 48 0.56 4.97 -12.57
C PHE A 48 -0.59 4.08 -13.04
N VAL A 49 -1.76 4.28 -12.44
CA VAL A 49 -3.04 3.72 -12.90
C VAL A 49 -3.57 4.50 -14.10
N SER A 50 -4.52 3.91 -14.83
CA SER A 50 -5.13 4.61 -15.97
C SER A 50 -5.83 5.91 -15.52
N PRO A 51 -5.53 7.07 -16.15
CA PRO A 51 -6.22 8.33 -15.87
C PRO A 51 -7.73 8.29 -16.04
N LYS A 52 -8.24 7.35 -16.83
CA LYS A 52 -9.69 7.12 -17.00
C LYS A 52 -10.33 6.65 -15.69
N TRP A 53 -9.61 5.90 -14.85
CA TRP A 53 -10.09 5.39 -13.57
C TRP A 53 -9.76 6.32 -12.40
N VAL A 54 -8.59 6.95 -12.44
CA VAL A 54 -8.12 7.87 -11.40
C VAL A 54 -7.61 9.16 -12.03
N PRO A 55 -8.50 10.07 -12.46
CA PRO A 55 -8.11 11.34 -13.09
C PRO A 55 -7.18 12.19 -12.22
N GLN A 56 -7.34 12.10 -10.89
CA GLN A 56 -6.54 12.85 -9.92
C GLN A 56 -5.04 12.51 -10.02
N MET A 57 -4.68 11.31 -10.51
CA MET A 57 -3.30 10.84 -10.62
C MET A 57 -2.76 10.90 -12.07
N ALA A 58 -3.47 11.59 -12.97
CA ALA A 58 -3.07 11.68 -14.38
C ALA A 58 -1.71 12.35 -14.59
N ASP A 59 -1.33 13.24 -13.70
CA ASP A 59 -0.10 14.04 -13.69
C ASP A 59 1.05 13.41 -12.88
N SER A 60 0.95 12.12 -12.49
CA SER A 60 1.94 11.44 -11.63
C SER A 60 3.38 11.57 -12.13
N ALA A 61 3.62 11.44 -13.42
CA ALA A 61 4.97 11.58 -13.99
C ALA A 61 5.48 13.02 -13.88
N GLU A 62 4.61 14.00 -14.10
CA GLU A 62 4.94 15.41 -13.98
C GLU A 62 5.23 15.80 -12.53
N VAL A 63 4.42 15.32 -11.57
CA VAL A 63 4.67 15.50 -10.13
C VAL A 63 6.04 14.95 -9.77
N MET A 64 6.36 13.72 -10.14
CA MET A 64 7.65 13.09 -9.83
C MET A 64 8.85 13.80 -10.46
N ALA A 65 8.65 14.46 -11.61
CA ALA A 65 9.69 15.23 -12.27
C ALA A 65 9.95 16.59 -11.60
N GLN A 66 8.96 17.16 -10.91
CA GLN A 66 9.04 18.50 -10.33
C GLN A 66 9.35 18.54 -8.83
N ILE A 67 9.18 17.44 -8.08
CA ILE A 67 9.47 17.41 -6.64
C ILE A 67 10.96 17.61 -6.35
N HIS A 68 11.27 18.27 -5.24
CA HIS A 68 12.63 18.40 -4.72
C HIS A 68 12.97 17.17 -3.88
N ARG A 69 13.76 16.26 -4.45
CA ARG A 69 14.15 15.03 -3.76
C ARG A 69 15.14 15.31 -2.63
N VAL A 70 14.78 14.91 -1.42
CA VAL A 70 15.63 15.04 -0.23
C VAL A 70 16.45 13.76 -0.03
N PRO A 71 17.76 13.84 0.19
CA PRO A 71 18.59 12.68 0.48
C PRO A 71 18.05 11.88 1.69
N GLY A 72 17.95 10.56 1.54
CA GLY A 72 17.41 9.68 2.57
C GLY A 72 15.89 9.50 2.56
N VAL A 73 15.15 10.23 1.71
CA VAL A 73 13.72 10.01 1.45
C VAL A 73 13.56 9.19 0.17
N ARG A 74 12.78 8.11 0.23
CA ARG A 74 12.37 7.31 -0.94
C ARG A 74 10.99 7.76 -1.42
N TYR A 75 10.91 8.07 -2.71
CA TYR A 75 9.67 8.47 -3.38
C TYR A 75 9.09 7.30 -4.12
N THR A 76 7.90 6.91 -3.75
CA THR A 76 7.32 5.63 -4.16
C THR A 76 6.07 5.83 -5.00
N ALA A 77 5.72 4.82 -5.79
CA ALA A 77 4.59 4.90 -6.71
C ALA A 77 3.79 3.59 -6.78
N LEU A 78 2.47 3.72 -6.87
CA LEU A 78 1.57 2.60 -7.10
C LEU A 78 1.56 2.23 -8.59
N THR A 79 1.73 0.92 -8.91
CA THR A 79 1.80 0.41 -10.28
C THR A 79 0.84 -0.77 -10.46
N PRO A 80 -0.17 -0.66 -11.35
CA PRO A 80 -1.17 -1.71 -11.53
C PRO A 80 -0.74 -2.82 -12.48
N ASN A 81 0.29 -2.60 -13.27
CA ASN A 81 0.76 -3.50 -14.33
C ASN A 81 2.16 -3.09 -14.83
N LEU A 82 2.72 -3.88 -15.77
CA LEU A 82 4.06 -3.65 -16.31
C LEU A 82 4.19 -2.26 -16.98
N ARG A 83 3.18 -1.80 -17.74
CA ARG A 83 3.20 -0.46 -18.33
C ARG A 83 3.29 0.65 -17.26
N GLY A 84 2.54 0.49 -16.15
CA GLY A 84 2.61 1.41 -15.02
C GLY A 84 3.97 1.37 -14.33
N PHE A 85 4.55 0.17 -14.21
CA PHE A 85 5.91 0.00 -13.69
C PHE A 85 6.96 0.72 -14.56
N ASP A 86 6.92 0.53 -15.88
CA ASP A 86 7.86 1.17 -16.80
C ASP A 86 7.77 2.71 -16.69
N ALA A 87 6.56 3.25 -16.60
CA ALA A 87 6.35 4.68 -16.40
C ALA A 87 6.86 5.18 -15.03
N ALA A 88 6.62 4.44 -13.95
CA ALA A 88 7.12 4.74 -12.62
C ALA A 88 8.66 4.73 -12.57
N LYS A 89 9.28 3.71 -13.17
CA LYS A 89 10.73 3.60 -13.31
C LYS A 89 11.30 4.77 -14.10
N ALA A 90 10.70 5.12 -15.24
CA ALA A 90 11.13 6.25 -16.06
C ALA A 90 11.00 7.59 -15.32
N ALA A 91 10.00 7.73 -14.44
CA ALA A 91 9.82 8.88 -13.57
C ALA A 91 10.74 8.87 -12.32
N GLY A 92 11.58 7.85 -12.16
CA GLY A 92 12.55 7.73 -11.08
C GLY A 92 11.94 7.31 -9.74
N ALA A 93 10.95 6.41 -9.72
CA ALA A 93 10.46 5.83 -8.48
C ALA A 93 11.54 4.99 -7.80
N ASP A 94 11.75 5.20 -6.50
CA ASP A 94 12.73 4.46 -5.70
C ASP A 94 12.17 3.11 -5.22
N GLU A 95 10.84 3.01 -5.13
CA GLU A 95 10.10 1.81 -4.75
C GLU A 95 8.77 1.82 -5.50
N VAL A 96 8.24 0.65 -5.82
CA VAL A 96 6.92 0.52 -6.44
C VAL A 96 6.01 -0.36 -5.62
N ALA A 97 4.71 -0.14 -5.74
CA ALA A 97 3.71 -0.92 -5.03
C ALA A 97 2.71 -1.55 -6.00
N ILE A 98 2.31 -2.79 -5.69
CA ILE A 98 1.17 -3.50 -6.28
C ILE A 98 0.09 -3.70 -5.21
N PHE A 99 -1.13 -4.02 -5.61
CA PHE A 99 -2.24 -4.10 -4.69
C PHE A 99 -3.18 -5.28 -5.01
N GLY A 100 -3.32 -6.16 -4.05
CA GLY A 100 -4.25 -7.29 -4.08
C GLY A 100 -5.38 -7.11 -3.06
N SER A 101 -6.21 -8.13 -2.95
CA SER A 101 -7.30 -8.19 -1.98
C SER A 101 -7.43 -9.60 -1.41
N ALA A 102 -7.87 -9.71 -0.16
CA ALA A 102 -8.26 -10.99 0.44
C ALA A 102 -9.73 -11.38 0.14
N SER A 103 -10.42 -10.60 -0.72
CA SER A 103 -11.82 -10.80 -1.13
C SER A 103 -11.93 -10.88 -2.63
N GLU A 104 -12.61 -11.91 -3.13
CA GLU A 104 -12.90 -12.08 -4.56
C GLU A 104 -13.81 -10.97 -5.10
N GLY A 105 -14.87 -10.62 -4.36
CA GLY A 105 -15.80 -9.55 -4.76
C GLY A 105 -15.10 -8.20 -4.86
N PHE A 106 -14.22 -7.88 -3.90
CA PHE A 106 -13.45 -6.64 -3.95
C PHE A 106 -12.41 -6.65 -5.08
N SER A 107 -11.73 -7.79 -5.29
CA SER A 107 -10.76 -7.93 -6.38
C SER A 107 -11.43 -7.69 -7.73
N ARG A 108 -12.57 -8.32 -7.98
CA ARG A 108 -13.34 -8.13 -9.22
C ARG A 108 -13.83 -6.69 -9.40
N ALA A 109 -14.33 -6.07 -8.33
CA ALA A 109 -14.82 -4.69 -8.39
C ALA A 109 -13.69 -3.68 -8.64
N ASN A 110 -12.51 -3.90 -8.05
CA ASN A 110 -11.41 -2.94 -8.06
C ASN A 110 -10.40 -3.18 -9.21
N LEU A 111 -10.14 -4.45 -9.55
CA LEU A 111 -9.15 -4.85 -10.55
C LEU A 111 -9.76 -5.46 -11.82
N ASN A 112 -11.08 -5.67 -11.83
CA ASN A 112 -11.77 -6.44 -12.87
C ASN A 112 -11.08 -7.80 -13.11
N ALA A 113 -10.68 -8.47 -12.01
CA ALA A 113 -10.01 -9.76 -11.99
C ALA A 113 -10.26 -10.47 -10.65
N GLY A 114 -10.25 -11.79 -10.65
CA GLY A 114 -10.18 -12.57 -9.42
C GLY A 114 -8.83 -12.45 -8.72
N ILE A 115 -8.73 -12.96 -7.49
CA ILE A 115 -7.48 -12.89 -6.70
C ILE A 115 -6.34 -13.58 -7.46
N ALA A 116 -6.54 -14.83 -7.89
CA ALA A 116 -5.50 -15.58 -8.61
C ALA A 116 -5.04 -14.86 -9.88
N GLU A 117 -5.99 -14.40 -10.70
CA GLU A 117 -5.69 -13.66 -11.93
C GLU A 117 -4.95 -12.35 -11.65
N SER A 118 -5.31 -11.63 -10.57
CA SER A 118 -4.62 -10.40 -10.20
C SER A 118 -3.15 -10.65 -9.82
N LEU A 119 -2.88 -11.75 -9.10
CA LEU A 119 -1.52 -12.15 -8.75
C LEU A 119 -0.69 -12.53 -9.99
N GLU A 120 -1.29 -13.25 -10.95
CA GLU A 120 -0.65 -13.56 -12.23
C GLU A 120 -0.30 -12.29 -13.02
N ARG A 121 -1.18 -11.29 -13.02
CA ARG A 121 -0.93 -9.98 -13.66
C ARG A 121 0.20 -9.20 -12.98
N PHE A 122 0.46 -9.41 -11.68
CA PHE A 122 1.53 -8.75 -10.95
C PHE A 122 2.88 -9.45 -11.07
N ALA A 123 2.93 -10.73 -11.41
CA ALA A 123 4.19 -11.46 -11.56
C ALA A 123 5.18 -10.79 -12.54
N PRO A 124 4.77 -10.29 -13.73
CA PRO A 124 5.68 -9.54 -14.61
C PRO A 124 6.20 -8.24 -13.99
N VAL A 125 5.38 -7.54 -13.18
CA VAL A 125 5.81 -6.32 -12.46
C VAL A 125 6.89 -6.67 -11.45
N ALA A 126 6.69 -7.74 -10.67
CA ALA A 126 7.65 -8.21 -9.69
C ALA A 126 8.98 -8.62 -10.33
N ALA A 127 8.93 -9.35 -11.44
CA ALA A 127 10.13 -9.73 -12.21
C ALA A 127 10.89 -8.50 -12.72
N ALA A 128 10.19 -7.50 -13.27
CA ALA A 128 10.77 -6.27 -13.76
C ALA A 128 11.36 -5.41 -12.63
N ALA A 129 10.68 -5.31 -11.48
CA ALA A 129 11.17 -4.61 -10.30
C ALA A 129 12.46 -5.23 -9.77
N LYS A 130 12.48 -6.57 -9.65
CA LYS A 130 13.69 -7.33 -9.27
C LYS A 130 14.85 -7.10 -10.24
N ALA A 131 14.59 -7.17 -11.54
CA ALA A 131 15.61 -6.95 -12.57
C ALA A 131 16.16 -5.51 -12.56
N ALA A 132 15.34 -4.54 -12.16
CA ALA A 132 15.73 -3.14 -12.05
C ALA A 132 16.35 -2.77 -10.68
N GLY A 133 16.38 -3.68 -9.71
CA GLY A 133 16.82 -3.39 -8.33
C GLY A 133 15.89 -2.45 -7.57
N ILE A 134 14.62 -2.33 -8.00
CA ILE A 134 13.60 -1.50 -7.38
C ILE A 134 12.81 -2.35 -6.38
N ALA A 135 12.70 -1.89 -5.14
CA ALA A 135 11.92 -2.59 -4.12
C ALA A 135 10.43 -2.65 -4.50
N LEU A 136 9.81 -3.81 -4.23
CA LEU A 136 8.39 -4.04 -4.48
C LEU A 136 7.65 -4.16 -3.16
N ARG A 137 6.59 -3.35 -2.98
CA ARG A 137 5.65 -3.40 -1.87
C ARG A 137 4.33 -4.02 -2.32
N GLY A 138 3.71 -4.84 -1.46
CA GLY A 138 2.37 -5.37 -1.66
C GLY A 138 1.35 -4.69 -0.75
N TYR A 139 0.16 -4.37 -1.26
CA TYR A 139 -1.00 -4.04 -0.45
C TYR A 139 -2.00 -5.19 -0.47
N VAL A 140 -2.60 -5.51 0.69
CA VAL A 140 -3.73 -6.44 0.80
C VAL A 140 -4.92 -5.68 1.36
N SER A 141 -5.94 -5.50 0.54
CA SER A 141 -7.21 -4.90 0.95
C SER A 141 -8.16 -5.94 1.57
N CYS A 142 -9.12 -5.45 2.35
CA CYS A 142 -10.17 -6.26 2.97
C CYS A 142 -9.66 -7.34 3.93
N VAL A 143 -8.70 -7.00 4.80
CA VAL A 143 -8.11 -7.97 5.73
C VAL A 143 -9.02 -8.38 6.89
N SER A 144 -10.17 -7.76 7.04
CA SER A 144 -11.17 -8.08 8.08
C SER A 144 -12.56 -8.23 7.49
N ASP A 145 -13.01 -7.23 6.75
CA ASP A 145 -14.34 -7.17 6.14
C ASP A 145 -14.26 -6.60 4.72
N CYS A 146 -15.13 -7.13 3.87
CA CYS A 146 -15.32 -6.68 2.51
C CYS A 146 -16.72 -6.07 2.34
N PRO A 147 -16.87 -4.95 1.60
CA PRO A 147 -18.20 -4.38 1.34
C PRO A 147 -19.08 -5.27 0.45
N TYR A 148 -18.50 -6.24 -0.24
CA TYR A 148 -19.22 -7.17 -1.15
C TYR A 148 -19.38 -8.56 -0.54
N ASP A 149 -18.32 -9.14 0.04
CA ASP A 149 -18.28 -10.53 0.51
C ASP A 149 -18.50 -10.64 2.04
N GLY A 150 -18.60 -9.51 2.76
CA GLY A 150 -18.74 -9.52 4.21
C GLY A 150 -17.45 -9.91 4.95
N PRO A 151 -17.53 -10.68 6.03
CA PRO A 151 -16.39 -11.07 6.85
C PRO A 151 -15.36 -11.90 6.08
N ILE A 152 -14.09 -11.57 6.25
CA ILE A 152 -12.96 -12.26 5.60
C ILE A 152 -12.25 -13.17 6.62
N ALA A 153 -12.03 -14.42 6.23
CA ALA A 153 -11.33 -15.38 7.07
C ALA A 153 -9.82 -15.05 7.17
N PRO A 154 -9.19 -15.15 8.35
CA PRO A 154 -7.76 -14.92 8.54
C PRO A 154 -6.86 -15.71 7.57
N GLY A 155 -7.22 -16.97 7.28
CA GLY A 155 -6.50 -17.81 6.33
C GLY A 155 -6.52 -17.29 4.89
N ALA A 156 -7.59 -16.62 4.45
CA ALA A 156 -7.66 -16.00 3.13
C ALA A 156 -6.65 -14.84 3.02
N VAL A 157 -6.52 -14.05 4.09
CA VAL A 157 -5.50 -12.99 4.15
C VAL A 157 -4.09 -13.58 4.11
N ALA A 158 -3.83 -14.61 4.92
CA ALA A 158 -2.53 -15.27 4.96
C ALA A 158 -2.14 -15.86 3.60
N SER A 159 -3.08 -16.45 2.86
CA SER A 159 -2.84 -16.99 1.52
C SER A 159 -2.42 -15.92 0.52
N VAL A 160 -3.05 -14.74 0.55
CA VAL A 160 -2.68 -13.61 -0.34
C VAL A 160 -1.33 -13.02 0.07
N VAL A 161 -1.05 -12.92 1.38
CA VAL A 161 0.26 -12.49 1.90
C VAL A 161 1.36 -13.43 1.44
N ALA A 162 1.17 -14.75 1.57
CA ALA A 162 2.12 -15.74 1.08
C ALA A 162 2.39 -15.59 -0.42
N ALA A 163 1.33 -15.45 -1.23
CA ALA A 163 1.46 -15.27 -2.68
C ALA A 163 2.22 -13.99 -3.05
N LEU A 164 1.95 -12.87 -2.38
CA LEU A 164 2.68 -11.60 -2.60
C LEU A 164 4.15 -11.71 -2.18
N ARG A 165 4.46 -12.39 -1.06
CA ARG A 165 5.83 -12.71 -0.67
C ARG A 165 6.54 -13.52 -1.75
N ASP A 166 5.89 -14.56 -2.24
CA ASP A 166 6.48 -15.52 -3.18
C ASP A 166 6.77 -14.89 -4.56
N ILE A 167 5.98 -13.92 -4.99
CA ILE A 167 6.31 -13.13 -6.19
C ILE A 167 7.39 -12.07 -5.95
N GLY A 168 7.80 -11.81 -4.69
CA GLY A 168 8.96 -10.98 -4.36
C GLY A 168 8.66 -9.64 -3.70
N CYS A 169 7.48 -9.45 -3.10
CA CYS A 169 7.23 -8.26 -2.27
C CYS A 169 8.13 -8.27 -1.02
N ALA A 170 8.88 -7.20 -0.83
CA ALA A 170 9.77 -7.03 0.32
C ALA A 170 9.03 -6.62 1.60
N GLU A 171 7.88 -5.98 1.46
CA GLU A 171 7.00 -5.55 2.55
C GLU A 171 5.54 -5.68 2.09
N ILE A 172 4.65 -6.06 3.02
CA ILE A 172 3.22 -6.19 2.74
C ILE A 172 2.40 -5.37 3.73
N SER A 173 1.52 -4.53 3.19
CA SER A 173 0.64 -3.65 3.94
C SER A 173 -0.77 -4.22 4.03
N LEU A 174 -1.29 -4.32 5.25
CA LEU A 174 -2.57 -4.97 5.57
C LEU A 174 -3.67 -3.93 5.79
N GLY A 175 -4.59 -3.78 4.85
CA GLY A 175 -5.62 -2.75 4.86
C GLY A 175 -6.98 -3.21 5.41
N ASP A 176 -7.42 -2.63 6.53
CA ASP A 176 -8.82 -2.68 6.97
C ASP A 176 -9.64 -1.67 6.16
N THR A 177 -9.99 -2.06 4.95
CA THR A 177 -10.49 -1.17 3.88
C THR A 177 -11.72 -0.36 4.27
N ILE A 178 -12.63 -0.94 5.05
CA ILE A 178 -13.87 -0.27 5.48
C ILE A 178 -13.89 0.04 6.98
N GLY A 179 -12.78 -0.20 7.68
CA GLY A 179 -12.62 0.19 9.08
C GLY A 179 -13.51 -0.57 10.07
N ARG A 180 -13.88 -1.81 9.76
CA ARG A 180 -14.76 -2.64 10.61
C ARG A 180 -14.04 -3.67 11.46
N ALA A 181 -12.72 -3.76 11.37
CA ALA A 181 -11.96 -4.70 12.16
C ALA A 181 -12.13 -4.44 13.67
N THR A 182 -12.36 -5.52 14.43
CA THR A 182 -12.29 -5.50 15.89
C THR A 182 -10.91 -5.98 16.36
N PRO A 183 -10.48 -5.69 17.59
CA PRO A 183 -9.19 -6.17 18.10
C PRO A 183 -9.03 -7.70 17.98
N ASP A 184 -10.05 -8.47 18.29
CA ASP A 184 -9.98 -9.95 18.21
C ASP A 184 -9.83 -10.44 16.77
N ARG A 185 -10.46 -9.77 15.80
CA ARG A 185 -10.33 -10.10 14.38
C ARG A 185 -8.95 -9.72 13.85
N ILE A 186 -8.41 -8.57 14.29
CA ILE A 186 -7.04 -8.16 13.97
C ILE A 186 -6.05 -9.18 14.55
N ASP A 187 -6.23 -9.59 15.81
CA ASP A 187 -5.38 -10.59 16.45
C ASP A 187 -5.40 -11.93 15.69
N ALA A 188 -6.58 -12.44 15.35
CA ALA A 188 -6.72 -13.68 14.61
C ALA A 188 -6.06 -13.60 13.22
N MET A 189 -6.23 -12.48 12.52
CA MET A 189 -5.62 -12.23 11.22
C MET A 189 -4.10 -12.12 11.34
N LEU A 190 -3.57 -11.37 12.32
CA LEU A 190 -2.13 -11.26 12.54
C LEU A 190 -1.49 -12.59 12.92
N MET A 191 -2.16 -13.42 13.71
CA MET A 191 -1.69 -14.78 14.02
C MET A 191 -1.52 -15.62 12.77
N ALA A 192 -2.47 -15.57 11.83
CA ALA A 192 -2.37 -16.30 10.57
C ALA A 192 -1.25 -15.75 9.66
N VAL A 193 -1.17 -14.43 9.53
CA VAL A 193 -0.20 -13.76 8.65
C VAL A 193 1.25 -13.90 9.16
N LEU A 194 1.47 -13.86 10.48
CA LEU A 194 2.82 -13.98 11.07
C LEU A 194 3.45 -15.36 10.89
N ASN A 195 2.66 -16.38 10.52
CA ASN A 195 3.20 -17.67 10.09
C ASN A 195 3.80 -17.61 8.67
N GLU A 196 3.38 -16.65 7.86
CA GLU A 196 3.81 -16.48 6.46
C GLU A 196 4.93 -15.45 6.30
N LEU A 197 4.91 -14.40 7.11
CA LEU A 197 5.81 -13.25 6.95
C LEU A 197 6.21 -12.68 8.32
N PRO A 198 7.51 -12.39 8.55
CA PRO A 198 7.95 -11.79 9.82
C PRO A 198 7.38 -10.37 9.98
N ALA A 199 7.12 -9.98 11.22
CA ALA A 199 6.52 -8.69 11.56
C ALA A 199 7.27 -7.47 10.99
N GLY A 200 8.60 -7.55 10.86
CA GLY A 200 9.41 -6.47 10.25
C GLY A 200 9.18 -6.25 8.77
N GLN A 201 8.44 -7.13 8.09
CA GLN A 201 8.03 -6.99 6.70
C GLN A 201 6.53 -6.71 6.56
N LEU A 202 5.84 -6.45 7.68
CA LEU A 202 4.44 -6.08 7.69
C LEU A 202 4.26 -4.59 7.95
N ALA A 203 3.34 -3.99 7.24
CA ALA A 203 2.87 -2.65 7.49
C ALA A 203 1.35 -2.62 7.65
N VAL A 204 0.86 -1.61 8.33
CA VAL A 204 -0.58 -1.41 8.49
C VAL A 204 -0.91 0.05 8.16
N PRO A 205 -1.72 0.33 7.14
CA PRO A 205 -2.20 1.67 6.91
C PRO A 205 -3.14 2.09 8.05
N PRO A 206 -3.19 3.37 8.43
CA PRO A 206 -4.26 3.86 9.27
C PRO A 206 -5.59 3.59 8.56
N SER A 207 -6.58 3.06 9.29
CA SER A 207 -7.92 2.82 8.76
C SER A 207 -8.54 4.10 8.17
N ALA A 208 -9.26 3.97 7.07
CA ALA A 208 -9.88 5.07 6.34
C ALA A 208 -10.94 5.84 7.17
N THR A 209 -11.43 5.30 8.29
CA THR A 209 -12.44 5.97 9.11
C THR A 209 -11.84 6.59 10.38
N PRO A 210 -12.19 7.86 10.71
CA PRO A 210 -11.69 8.55 11.93
C PRO A 210 -11.94 7.79 13.24
N ALA A 211 -13.02 7.00 13.30
CA ALA A 211 -13.42 6.27 14.51
C ALA A 211 -12.57 5.02 14.80
N THR A 212 -11.88 4.50 13.81
CA THR A 212 -11.15 3.22 13.90
C THR A 212 -9.63 3.38 13.87
N ARG A 213 -9.15 4.64 13.82
CA ARG A 213 -7.72 5.01 13.77
C ARG A 213 -6.91 4.45 14.94
N PRO A 214 -5.65 4.58 14.93
CA PRO A 214 -4.51 3.81 15.45
C PRO A 214 -4.74 3.02 16.75
N ARG A 215 -5.80 3.32 17.54
CA ARG A 215 -6.01 2.68 18.83
C ARG A 215 -6.18 1.16 18.76
N ARG A 216 -6.93 0.65 17.76
CA ARG A 216 -7.21 -0.79 17.63
C ARG A 216 -5.96 -1.57 17.19
N TRP A 217 -5.31 -1.11 16.14
CA TRP A 217 -4.04 -1.67 15.67
C TRP A 217 -2.95 -1.53 16.73
N ARG A 218 -2.85 -0.36 17.38
CA ARG A 218 -1.89 -0.10 18.45
C ARG A 218 -2.06 -1.08 19.62
N GLN A 219 -3.28 -1.35 20.06
CA GLN A 219 -3.56 -2.30 21.14
C GLN A 219 -3.15 -3.74 20.75
N CYS A 220 -3.46 -4.18 19.55
CA CYS A 220 -3.06 -5.50 19.06
C CYS A 220 -1.52 -5.62 18.94
N TRP A 221 -0.88 -4.60 18.42
CA TRP A 221 0.59 -4.54 18.30
C TRP A 221 1.28 -4.58 19.67
N GLN A 222 0.78 -3.81 20.65
CA GLN A 222 1.32 -3.80 22.01
C GLN A 222 1.19 -5.18 22.68
N LYS A 223 0.05 -5.85 22.53
CA LYS A 223 -0.14 -7.24 23.03
C LYS A 223 0.84 -8.23 22.42
N LYS A 224 1.34 -8.00 21.23
CA LYS A 224 2.33 -8.83 20.52
C LYS A 224 3.78 -8.42 20.78
N GLY A 225 4.03 -7.51 21.74
CA GLY A 225 5.38 -7.06 22.10
C GLY A 225 5.94 -5.98 21.17
N PHE A 226 5.11 -5.34 20.36
CA PHE A 226 5.49 -4.19 19.55
C PHE A 226 5.08 -2.91 20.26
N SER A 227 6.04 -2.06 20.67
CA SER A 227 5.77 -0.72 21.19
C SER A 227 5.68 0.26 20.02
N PRO A 228 4.57 1.01 19.89
CA PRO A 228 4.54 2.18 19.03
C PRO A 228 5.28 3.32 19.74
N VAL A 229 6.16 3.97 19.05
CA VAL A 229 6.71 5.27 19.42
C VAL A 229 5.70 6.36 19.09
#